data_8681e9ab1d3b30a96523f59e5845f823
#
_entry.id   8681e9ab1d3b30a96523f59e5845f823
#
_cell.length_a   1.000
_cell.length_b   1.000
_cell.length_c   1.000
_cell.angle_alpha   90.00
_cell.angle_beta   90.00
_cell.angle_gamma   90.00
#
_symmetry.space_group_name_H-M   'P 1'
#
loop_
_entity.id
_entity.type
_entity.pdbx_description
1 polymer ?
#
loop_
_entity_poly.entity_id
_entity_poly.type
_entity_poly.pdbx_seq_one_letter_code
_entity_poly.pdbx_strand_id
1 'polypeptide(L)'
;MTVESAGPDLADIPQFIRGCVERAGGAVESGPMGQLDVLLPPELESATGRAWVRLALSADGLEGGTEPAMLGSPFLDSLIAFAAGRGTVASGHLPAGRLKRKGIREEVERTVLFSNCRTRYEHDEADVMLSATTQFDFKVMFFSEERRERQYVVPVNLFSNQVQSLLAERLAGLTIESEPAAKLPEVGLVAIETAYQTACDALRRMVAAEAARQQVRVAQRFGVEFARISNYYGEVIAELERRRQRELRRAVEAAGKAALSHKIESAQRERERKLRELGETYGIRVRARLSSVRCLWQPKAFFKLLIDRGSSTRTLVLAYDGLLERLELPVCDSCRCETNRLWASPTAQLLCPKCAKP
;
A
#
# COMPACT_ATOMS: atom_id res chain seq x y z
N MET A 1 -19.74 14.67 13.37
CA MET A 1 -19.88 15.30 12.05
C MET A 1 -19.82 14.18 11.01
N THR A 2 -20.97 13.76 10.53
CA THR A 2 -21.12 12.78 9.45
C THR A 2 -20.73 13.49 8.16
N VAL A 3 -19.64 13.03 7.55
CA VAL A 3 -19.30 13.41 6.17
C VAL A 3 -20.28 12.64 5.29
N GLU A 4 -21.30 13.32 4.78
CA GLU A 4 -22.08 12.84 3.66
C GLU A 4 -21.12 12.68 2.48
N SER A 5 -20.83 11.44 2.11
CA SER A 5 -20.22 11.15 0.82
C SER A 5 -21.27 11.45 -0.25
N ALA A 6 -21.13 12.60 -0.90
CA ALA A 6 -21.82 12.82 -2.16
C ALA A 6 -21.44 11.64 -3.08
N GLY A 7 -22.41 10.84 -3.48
CA GLY A 7 -22.22 9.81 -4.49
C GLY A 7 -21.67 10.45 -5.77
N PRO A 8 -20.99 9.69 -6.64
CA PRO A 8 -20.44 10.25 -7.88
C PRO A 8 -21.57 10.89 -8.68
N ASP A 9 -21.45 12.17 -8.96
CA ASP A 9 -22.38 12.93 -9.76
C ASP A 9 -22.37 12.29 -11.17
N LEU A 10 -23.54 11.90 -11.67
CA LEU A 10 -23.66 11.32 -13.03
C LEU A 10 -23.14 12.26 -14.13
N ALA A 11 -23.01 13.55 -13.83
CA ALA A 11 -22.36 14.54 -14.68
C ALA A 11 -20.87 14.25 -14.95
N ASP A 12 -20.20 13.45 -14.11
CA ASP A 12 -18.75 13.19 -14.23
C ASP A 12 -18.39 12.03 -15.17
N ILE A 13 -19.34 11.21 -15.63
CA ILE A 13 -19.06 10.05 -16.51
C ILE A 13 -18.41 10.46 -17.82
N PRO A 14 -18.89 11.49 -18.57
CA PRO A 14 -18.25 11.97 -19.78
C PRO A 14 -16.81 12.42 -19.55
N GLN A 15 -16.57 13.16 -18.46
CA GLN A 15 -15.25 13.65 -18.09
C GLN A 15 -14.31 12.51 -17.68
N PHE A 16 -14.82 11.51 -16.96
CA PHE A 16 -14.09 10.29 -16.63
C PHE A 16 -13.67 9.53 -17.88
N ILE A 17 -14.59 9.29 -18.84
CA ILE A 17 -14.28 8.61 -20.11
C ILE A 17 -13.21 9.38 -20.86
N ARG A 18 -13.40 10.68 -21.07
CA ARG A 18 -12.42 11.54 -21.75
C ARG A 18 -11.05 11.47 -21.08
N GLY A 19 -11.01 11.69 -19.79
CA GLY A 19 -9.76 11.66 -19.03
C GLY A 19 -9.04 10.31 -19.04
N CYS A 20 -9.75 9.18 -19.10
CA CYS A 20 -9.14 7.85 -19.17
C CYS A 20 -8.60 7.57 -20.58
N VAL A 21 -9.37 7.85 -21.60
CA VAL A 21 -9.04 7.56 -23.00
C VAL A 21 -7.90 8.45 -23.50
N GLU A 22 -7.99 9.76 -23.31
CA GLU A 22 -6.97 10.73 -23.77
C GLU A 22 -5.61 10.51 -23.08
N ARG A 23 -5.60 10.26 -21.76
CA ARG A 23 -4.36 9.91 -21.04
C ARG A 23 -3.73 8.59 -21.50
N ALA A 24 -4.52 7.71 -22.09
CA ALA A 24 -4.03 6.47 -22.66
C ALA A 24 -3.60 6.58 -24.13
N GLY A 25 -3.72 7.76 -24.73
CA GLY A 25 -3.34 8.02 -26.14
C GLY A 25 -4.48 7.82 -27.14
N GLY A 26 -5.73 7.70 -26.67
CA GLY A 26 -6.92 7.75 -27.51
C GLY A 26 -7.46 9.17 -27.70
N ALA A 27 -8.63 9.30 -28.33
CA ALA A 27 -9.30 10.58 -28.55
C ALA A 27 -10.80 10.45 -28.25
N VAL A 28 -11.42 11.55 -27.79
CA VAL A 28 -12.85 11.60 -27.49
C VAL A 28 -13.45 12.88 -28.07
N GLU A 29 -14.43 12.74 -28.94
CA GLU A 29 -15.18 13.84 -29.53
C GLU A 29 -16.64 13.78 -29.06
N SER A 30 -17.27 14.96 -28.97
CA SER A 30 -18.70 15.04 -28.64
C SER A 30 -19.53 14.85 -29.91
N GLY A 31 -20.38 13.84 -29.91
CA GLY A 31 -21.31 13.55 -30.97
C GLY A 31 -22.70 14.21 -30.77
N PRO A 32 -23.64 13.98 -31.70
CA PRO A 32 -25.01 14.46 -31.57
C PRO A 32 -25.73 13.81 -30.38
N MET A 33 -26.78 14.45 -29.87
CA MET A 33 -27.64 13.96 -28.79
C MET A 33 -26.90 13.52 -27.53
N GLY A 34 -25.77 14.17 -27.18
CA GLY A 34 -25.00 13.83 -25.98
C GLY A 34 -24.19 12.51 -26.09
N GLN A 35 -24.01 12.00 -27.31
CA GLN A 35 -23.15 10.86 -27.57
C GLN A 35 -21.66 11.24 -27.53
N LEU A 36 -20.79 10.27 -27.35
CA LEU A 36 -19.34 10.42 -27.48
C LEU A 36 -18.81 9.49 -28.58
N ASP A 37 -18.04 10.04 -29.50
CA ASP A 37 -17.24 9.28 -30.46
C ASP A 37 -15.85 9.08 -29.87
N VAL A 38 -15.46 7.83 -29.68
CA VAL A 38 -14.24 7.46 -28.93
C VAL A 38 -13.35 6.61 -29.80
N LEU A 39 -12.13 7.12 -30.05
CA LEU A 39 -11.03 6.34 -30.59
C LEU A 39 -10.27 5.71 -29.42
N LEU A 40 -10.31 4.38 -29.35
CA LEU A 40 -9.73 3.65 -28.23
C LEU A 40 -8.20 3.49 -28.39
N PRO A 41 -7.43 3.63 -27.29
CA PRO A 41 -6.02 3.32 -27.32
C PRO A 41 -5.78 1.81 -27.54
N PRO A 42 -4.60 1.39 -28.08
CA PRO A 42 -4.34 -0.01 -28.45
C PRO A 42 -4.61 -1.04 -27.34
N GLU A 43 -4.42 -0.65 -26.09
CA GLU A 43 -4.64 -1.54 -24.94
C GLU A 43 -6.13 -1.77 -24.66
N LEU A 44 -6.97 -0.75 -24.84
CA LEU A 44 -8.43 -0.88 -24.74
C LEU A 44 -9.01 -1.52 -26.00
N GLU A 45 -8.44 -1.27 -27.15
CA GLU A 45 -8.79 -1.97 -28.40
C GLU A 45 -8.60 -3.48 -28.24
N SER A 46 -7.48 -3.92 -27.66
CA SER A 46 -7.20 -5.33 -27.38
C SER A 46 -8.23 -5.97 -26.42
N ALA A 47 -8.75 -5.19 -25.48
CA ALA A 47 -9.72 -5.66 -24.50
C ALA A 47 -11.16 -5.68 -25.02
N THR A 48 -11.53 -4.75 -25.92
CA THR A 48 -12.88 -4.56 -26.46
C THR A 48 -13.06 -5.15 -27.86
N GLY A 49 -11.96 -5.43 -28.57
CA GLY A 49 -11.99 -5.89 -29.96
C GLY A 49 -12.36 -4.81 -30.98
N ARG A 50 -12.33 -3.52 -30.60
CA ARG A 50 -12.75 -2.39 -31.44
C ARG A 50 -11.80 -1.22 -31.29
N ALA A 51 -11.40 -0.60 -32.40
CA ALA A 51 -10.57 0.61 -32.41
C ALA A 51 -11.39 1.88 -32.17
N TRP A 52 -12.68 1.86 -32.52
CA TRP A 52 -13.59 3.00 -32.40
C TRP A 52 -14.94 2.54 -31.86
N VAL A 53 -15.57 3.38 -31.03
CA VAL A 53 -16.89 3.13 -30.44
C VAL A 53 -17.65 4.44 -30.29
N ARG A 54 -18.97 4.40 -30.60
CA ARG A 54 -19.88 5.49 -30.27
C ARG A 54 -20.65 5.13 -29.02
N LEU A 55 -20.56 6.01 -28.01
CA LEU A 55 -21.11 5.82 -26.71
C LEU A 55 -22.37 6.67 -26.47
N ALA A 56 -23.41 6.06 -25.94
CA ALA A 56 -24.60 6.74 -25.46
C ALA A 56 -24.52 6.92 -23.92
N LEU A 57 -24.64 8.16 -23.47
CA LEU A 57 -24.60 8.53 -22.04
C LEU A 57 -25.97 8.47 -21.36
N SER A 58 -27.05 8.37 -22.15
CA SER A 58 -28.43 8.24 -21.67
C SER A 58 -29.21 7.24 -22.54
N ALA A 59 -30.36 6.83 -22.06
CA ALA A 59 -31.24 5.93 -22.79
C ALA A 59 -31.73 6.52 -24.11
N ASP A 60 -31.94 7.84 -24.15
CA ASP A 60 -32.41 8.56 -25.35
C ASP A 60 -31.35 8.61 -26.48
N GLY A 61 -30.08 8.45 -26.15
CA GLY A 61 -29.00 8.40 -27.12
C GLY A 61 -28.69 7.01 -27.66
N LEU A 62 -29.41 5.97 -27.25
CA LEU A 62 -29.25 4.59 -27.72
C LEU A 62 -29.87 4.41 -29.10
N GLU A 63 -29.06 4.49 -30.15
CA GLU A 63 -29.42 4.18 -31.51
C GLU A 63 -28.66 2.95 -32.02
N GLY A 64 -29.09 2.41 -33.19
CA GLY A 64 -28.39 1.28 -33.77
C GLY A 64 -26.90 1.55 -34.02
N GLY A 65 -26.04 0.81 -33.33
CA GLY A 65 -24.58 0.98 -33.42
C GLY A 65 -23.94 1.80 -32.30
N THR A 66 -24.72 2.32 -31.33
CA THR A 66 -24.19 2.95 -30.11
C THR A 66 -24.05 1.93 -28.98
N GLU A 67 -23.05 2.10 -28.14
CA GLU A 67 -22.86 1.28 -26.93
C GLU A 67 -23.18 2.10 -25.67
N PRO A 68 -23.91 1.56 -24.69
CA PRO A 68 -24.25 2.29 -23.48
C PRO A 68 -22.99 2.53 -22.62
N ALA A 69 -22.82 3.78 -22.16
CA ALA A 69 -21.76 4.18 -21.23
C ALA A 69 -22.34 4.71 -19.91
N MET A 70 -23.23 3.93 -19.32
CA MET A 70 -23.88 4.19 -18.03
C MET A 70 -23.32 3.26 -16.95
N LEU A 71 -23.58 3.59 -15.69
CA LEU A 71 -23.18 2.73 -14.54
C LEU A 71 -23.72 1.31 -14.73
N GLY A 72 -22.83 0.32 -14.64
CA GLY A 72 -23.15 -1.10 -14.85
C GLY A 72 -23.14 -1.54 -16.33
N SER A 73 -22.77 -0.66 -17.27
CA SER A 73 -22.57 -1.08 -18.66
C SER A 73 -21.23 -1.79 -18.84
N PRO A 74 -21.13 -2.81 -19.73
CA PRO A 74 -19.89 -3.56 -19.95
C PRO A 74 -18.71 -2.68 -20.38
N PHE A 75 -18.97 -1.64 -21.19
CA PHE A 75 -17.95 -0.70 -21.62
C PHE A 75 -17.38 0.09 -20.43
N LEU A 76 -18.26 0.70 -19.62
CA LEU A 76 -17.81 1.49 -18.47
C LEU A 76 -17.10 0.62 -17.43
N ASP A 77 -17.58 -0.60 -17.19
CA ASP A 77 -16.92 -1.55 -16.30
C ASP A 77 -15.52 -1.93 -16.81
N SER A 78 -15.37 -2.13 -18.13
CA SER A 78 -14.08 -2.38 -18.76
C SER A 78 -13.13 -1.19 -18.64
N LEU A 79 -13.64 0.03 -18.84
CA LEU A 79 -12.87 1.26 -18.71
C LEU A 79 -12.46 1.51 -17.25
N ILE A 80 -13.33 1.24 -16.28
CA ILE A 80 -13.03 1.29 -14.84
C ILE A 80 -11.94 0.28 -14.49
N ALA A 81 -12.06 -0.96 -14.98
CA ALA A 81 -11.05 -1.99 -14.75
C ALA A 81 -9.69 -1.60 -15.35
N PHE A 82 -9.68 -1.04 -16.54
CA PHE A 82 -8.49 -0.52 -17.21
C PHE A 82 -7.84 0.62 -16.43
N ALA A 83 -8.62 1.65 -16.04
CA ALA A 83 -8.13 2.78 -15.25
C ALA A 83 -7.60 2.32 -13.89
N ALA A 84 -8.36 1.46 -13.20
CA ALA A 84 -7.94 0.85 -11.95
C ALA A 84 -6.69 -0.04 -12.12
N GLY A 85 -6.42 -0.58 -13.32
CA GLY A 85 -5.23 -1.37 -13.66
C GLY A 85 -3.95 -0.56 -13.74
N ARG A 86 -3.99 0.69 -14.12
CA ARG A 86 -2.81 1.50 -14.44
C ARG A 86 -2.20 2.24 -13.26
N GLY A 87 -2.95 2.49 -12.21
CA GLY A 87 -2.54 3.39 -11.14
C GLY A 87 -2.53 4.85 -11.60
N THR A 88 -2.27 5.76 -10.68
CA THR A 88 -2.17 7.20 -10.96
C THR A 88 -0.81 7.75 -10.58
N VAL A 89 -0.29 8.65 -11.40
CA VAL A 89 0.91 9.43 -11.10
C VAL A 89 0.50 10.90 -11.04
N ALA A 90 0.91 11.57 -9.98
CA ALA A 90 0.64 12.99 -9.78
C ALA A 90 1.86 13.69 -9.21
N SER A 91 1.92 15.01 -9.38
CA SER A 91 2.93 15.85 -8.77
C SER A 91 2.27 17.08 -8.15
N GLY A 92 2.91 17.65 -7.14
CA GLY A 92 2.39 18.80 -6.47
C GLY A 92 3.36 19.41 -5.46
N HIS A 93 2.99 20.58 -4.95
CA HIS A 93 3.73 21.26 -3.92
C HIS A 93 3.09 21.10 -2.56
N LEU A 94 3.94 20.93 -1.56
CA LEU A 94 3.56 21.04 -0.16
C LEU A 94 3.93 22.44 0.35
N PRO A 95 3.15 22.99 1.30
CA PRO A 95 3.50 24.26 1.92
C PRO A 95 4.83 24.15 2.67
N ALA A 96 5.55 25.26 2.72
CA ALA A 96 6.82 25.34 3.47
C ALA A 96 6.63 25.16 4.98
N GLY A 97 5.44 25.47 5.49
CA GLY A 97 5.18 25.52 6.92
C GLY A 97 6.03 26.60 7.61
N ARG A 98 6.39 26.38 8.87
CA ARG A 98 7.23 27.30 9.65
C ARG A 98 8.70 26.96 9.50
N LEU A 99 9.31 27.45 8.42
CA LEU A 99 10.74 27.25 8.18
C LEU A 99 11.58 28.00 9.23
N LYS A 100 12.51 27.28 9.84
CA LYS A 100 13.48 27.82 10.78
C LYS A 100 14.82 27.99 10.06
N ARG A 101 15.22 29.23 9.80
CA ARG A 101 16.50 29.54 9.15
C ARG A 101 17.62 29.88 10.15
N LYS A 102 17.25 30.45 11.31
CA LYS A 102 18.14 30.84 12.41
C LYS A 102 17.89 30.00 13.65
N GLY A 103 18.87 29.88 14.53
CA GLY A 103 18.78 29.05 15.74
C GLY A 103 18.71 27.56 15.48
N ILE A 104 19.20 27.12 14.31
CA ILE A 104 19.23 25.70 13.93
C ILE A 104 20.32 24.96 14.71
N ARG A 105 21.41 25.66 15.04
CA ARG A 105 22.50 25.11 15.85
C ARG A 105 21.97 24.54 17.17
N GLU A 106 21.20 25.32 17.91
CA GLU A 106 20.60 24.91 19.18
C GLU A 106 19.63 23.75 18.99
N GLU A 107 18.91 23.74 17.87
CA GLU A 107 18.01 22.64 17.53
C GLU A 107 18.75 21.34 17.29
N VAL A 108 19.89 21.39 16.56
CA VAL A 108 20.73 20.22 16.31
C VAL A 108 21.34 19.72 17.60
N GLU A 109 21.96 20.59 18.40
CA GLU A 109 22.59 20.26 19.68
C GLU A 109 21.62 19.62 20.67
N ARG A 110 20.35 20.03 20.61
CA ARG A 110 19.27 19.45 21.41
C ARG A 110 18.79 18.10 20.88
N THR A 111 18.79 17.92 19.56
CA THR A 111 18.14 16.78 18.90
C THR A 111 19.11 15.66 18.58
N VAL A 112 20.36 15.99 18.16
CA VAL A 112 21.36 15.03 17.69
C VAL A 112 22.58 15.05 18.57
N LEU A 113 22.93 13.89 19.13
CA LEU A 113 24.13 13.71 19.95
C LEU A 113 25.26 13.09 19.15
N PHE A 114 26.39 13.79 19.07
CA PHE A 114 27.62 13.31 18.47
C PHE A 114 28.59 12.84 19.58
N SER A 115 28.88 11.55 19.64
CA SER A 115 29.52 10.95 20.85
C SER A 115 31.04 10.93 20.85
N ASN A 116 31.70 10.89 19.68
CA ASN A 116 33.16 10.70 19.60
C ASN A 116 33.81 11.53 18.48
N CYS A 117 33.21 12.65 18.15
CA CYS A 117 33.69 13.56 17.11
C CYS A 117 33.41 15.02 17.50
N ARG A 118 34.05 15.95 16.83
CA ARG A 118 33.77 17.38 16.94
C ARG A 118 32.89 17.81 15.78
N THR A 119 31.96 18.74 16.06
CA THR A 119 31.09 19.31 15.04
C THR A 119 31.44 20.79 14.84
N ARG A 120 31.51 21.19 13.60
CA ARG A 120 31.63 22.60 13.18
C ARG A 120 30.53 22.92 12.20
N TYR A 121 29.92 24.07 12.35
CA TYR A 121 28.88 24.55 11.42
C TYR A 121 29.55 25.33 10.29
N GLU A 122 29.16 25.06 9.05
CA GLU A 122 29.73 25.75 7.88
C GLU A 122 29.19 27.17 7.81
N HIS A 123 27.88 27.36 8.12
CA HIS A 123 27.21 28.65 8.18
C HIS A 123 26.22 28.68 9.35
N ASP A 124 25.92 29.91 9.85
CA ASP A 124 24.96 30.11 10.95
C ASP A 124 23.50 30.09 10.47
N GLU A 125 23.26 30.26 9.19
CA GLU A 125 21.91 30.25 8.58
C GLU A 125 21.75 29.04 7.64
N ALA A 126 20.54 28.52 7.59
CA ALA A 126 20.16 27.43 6.69
C ALA A 126 19.78 27.94 5.30
N ASP A 127 20.16 27.20 4.28
CA ASP A 127 19.71 27.39 2.90
C ASP A 127 18.33 26.77 2.71
N VAL A 128 17.41 27.51 2.06
CA VAL A 128 16.09 26.97 1.72
C VAL A 128 16.16 26.39 0.32
N MET A 129 15.90 25.09 0.22
CA MET A 129 15.87 24.37 -1.05
C MET A 129 14.61 23.47 -1.14
N LEU A 130 14.21 23.15 -2.36
CA LEU A 130 13.14 22.17 -2.58
C LEU A 130 13.64 20.75 -2.30
N SER A 131 12.91 20.05 -1.47
CA SER A 131 13.11 18.63 -1.18
C SER A 131 11.99 17.83 -1.81
N ALA A 132 12.33 16.75 -2.52
CA ALA A 132 11.37 15.85 -3.13
C ALA A 132 11.05 14.68 -2.20
N THR A 133 9.77 14.41 -2.02
CA THR A 133 9.25 13.22 -1.35
C THR A 133 8.33 12.48 -2.33
N THR A 134 8.59 11.19 -2.55
CA THR A 134 7.68 10.37 -3.33
C THR A 134 6.76 9.61 -2.37
N GLN A 135 5.48 9.83 -2.49
CA GLN A 135 4.46 9.11 -1.75
C GLN A 135 3.96 7.95 -2.59
N PHE A 136 4.00 6.76 -2.02
CA PHE A 136 3.46 5.53 -2.59
C PHE A 136 2.20 5.14 -1.84
N ASP A 137 1.08 5.04 -2.54
CA ASP A 137 -0.21 4.62 -1.98
C ASP A 137 -0.46 3.17 -2.38
N PHE A 138 -0.56 2.30 -1.40
CA PHE A 138 -0.78 0.88 -1.60
C PHE A 138 -2.18 0.47 -1.14
N LYS A 139 -2.85 -0.29 -1.99
CA LYS A 139 -4.09 -1.00 -1.66
C LYS A 139 -3.73 -2.42 -1.25
N VAL A 140 -4.02 -2.78 -0.01
CA VAL A 140 -3.70 -4.09 0.55
C VAL A 140 -4.98 -4.82 0.90
N MET A 141 -5.12 -6.03 0.35
CA MET A 141 -6.25 -6.91 0.58
C MET A 141 -5.81 -8.09 1.44
N PHE A 142 -6.49 -8.28 2.55
CA PHE A 142 -6.36 -9.43 3.43
C PHE A 142 -7.51 -10.39 3.14
N PHE A 143 -7.19 -11.62 2.81
CA PHE A 143 -8.14 -12.68 2.55
C PHE A 143 -8.05 -13.72 3.65
N SER A 144 -9.17 -13.99 4.30
CA SER A 144 -9.39 -15.09 5.22
C SER A 144 -10.85 -15.53 5.08
N GLU A 145 -11.55 -15.87 6.15
CA GLU A 145 -13.01 -16.00 6.16
C GLU A 145 -13.74 -14.72 5.66
N GLU A 146 -13.12 -13.57 5.86
CA GLU A 146 -13.59 -12.26 5.41
C GLU A 146 -12.52 -11.62 4.51
N ARG A 147 -12.99 -10.87 3.52
CA ARG A 147 -12.14 -9.99 2.72
C ARG A 147 -12.09 -8.62 3.39
N ARG A 148 -10.89 -8.15 3.72
CA ARG A 148 -10.66 -6.80 4.25
C ARG A 148 -9.67 -6.06 3.37
N GLU A 149 -9.98 -4.80 3.11
CA GLU A 149 -9.15 -3.90 2.34
C GLU A 149 -8.65 -2.76 3.22
N ARG A 150 -7.37 -2.39 3.04
CA ARG A 150 -6.77 -1.24 3.68
C ARG A 150 -5.87 -0.49 2.71
N GLN A 151 -5.84 0.81 2.87
CA GLN A 151 -4.87 1.66 2.19
C GLN A 151 -3.70 1.97 3.13
N TYR A 152 -2.49 1.95 2.56
CA TYR A 152 -1.26 2.32 3.23
C TYR A 152 -0.57 3.41 2.41
N VAL A 153 -0.23 4.49 3.09
CA VAL A 153 0.47 5.63 2.52
C VAL A 153 1.90 5.61 3.03
N VAL A 154 2.86 5.54 2.11
CA VAL A 154 4.29 5.44 2.45
C VAL A 154 5.06 6.55 1.72
N PRO A 155 5.23 7.73 2.33
CA PRO A 155 6.09 8.76 1.78
C PRO A 155 7.55 8.46 2.07
N VAL A 156 8.39 8.58 1.04
CA VAL A 156 9.84 8.39 1.10
C VAL A 156 10.53 9.66 0.62
N ASN A 157 11.39 10.24 1.43
CA ASN A 157 12.23 11.37 1.06
C ASN A 157 13.29 10.90 0.05
N LEU A 158 13.36 11.53 -1.12
CA LEU A 158 14.29 11.12 -2.18
C LEU A 158 15.76 11.49 -1.89
N PHE A 159 15.99 12.46 -1.03
CA PHE A 159 17.35 12.84 -0.64
C PHE A 159 17.97 11.87 0.36
N SER A 160 17.23 11.50 1.41
CA SER A 160 17.71 10.61 2.47
C SER A 160 17.34 9.14 2.25
N ASN A 161 16.42 8.85 1.33
CA ASN A 161 15.79 7.55 1.09
C ASN A 161 15.14 6.98 2.37
N GLN A 162 14.53 7.85 3.20
CA GLN A 162 13.88 7.48 4.45
C GLN A 162 12.36 7.62 4.35
N VAL A 163 11.67 6.69 5.02
CA VAL A 163 10.20 6.73 5.16
C VAL A 163 9.82 7.81 6.15
N GLN A 164 8.97 8.73 5.74
CA GLN A 164 8.50 9.85 6.54
C GLN A 164 7.11 9.57 7.14
N SER A 165 7.02 8.71 8.13
CA SER A 165 5.74 8.27 8.72
C SER A 165 4.88 9.42 9.25
N LEU A 166 5.49 10.42 9.89
CA LEU A 166 4.76 11.60 10.39
C LEU A 166 4.21 12.48 9.26
N LEU A 167 4.90 12.52 8.12
CA LEU A 167 4.40 13.22 6.94
C LEU A 167 3.15 12.51 6.39
N ALA A 168 3.11 11.17 6.42
CA ALA A 168 1.93 10.43 6.00
C ALA A 168 0.66 10.84 6.79
N GLU A 169 0.79 10.98 8.10
CA GLU A 169 -0.30 11.43 8.97
C GLU A 169 -0.72 12.88 8.67
N ARG A 170 0.25 13.75 8.41
CA ARG A 170 0.00 15.17 8.12
C ARG A 170 -0.64 15.38 6.76
N LEU A 171 -0.23 14.61 5.74
CA LEU A 171 -0.76 14.70 4.37
C LEU A 171 -2.26 14.43 4.27
N ALA A 172 -2.82 13.61 5.16
CA ALA A 172 -4.24 13.29 5.19
C ALA A 172 -5.15 14.52 5.42
N GLY A 173 -4.61 15.61 6.00
CA GLY A 173 -5.34 16.85 6.29
C GLY A 173 -4.91 18.04 5.44
N LEU A 174 -4.04 17.85 4.43
CA LEU A 174 -3.53 18.94 3.61
C LEU A 174 -4.14 18.97 2.22
N THR A 175 -4.45 20.19 1.76
CA THR A 175 -4.71 20.42 0.35
C THR A 175 -3.38 20.48 -0.38
N ILE A 176 -3.17 19.62 -1.36
CA ILE A 176 -1.97 19.59 -2.18
C ILE A 176 -2.28 20.38 -3.45
N GLU A 177 -1.51 21.43 -3.70
CA GLU A 177 -1.59 22.18 -4.93
C GLU A 177 -0.97 21.36 -6.06
N SER A 178 -1.80 20.98 -7.03
CA SER A 178 -1.35 20.26 -8.23
C SER A 178 -0.70 21.24 -9.19
N GLU A 179 0.53 20.96 -9.60
CA GLU A 179 1.19 21.67 -10.68
C GLU A 179 1.55 20.75 -11.83
N PRO A 180 1.57 21.26 -13.08
CA PRO A 180 2.07 20.51 -14.22
C PRO A 180 3.52 20.07 -13.97
N ALA A 181 3.83 18.81 -14.24
CA ALA A 181 5.17 18.23 -14.04
C ALA A 181 6.28 19.04 -14.76
N ALA A 182 5.96 19.72 -15.86
CA ALA A 182 6.90 20.56 -16.63
C ALA A 182 7.46 21.76 -15.85
N LYS A 183 6.86 22.14 -14.73
CA LYS A 183 7.34 23.23 -13.85
C LYS A 183 8.16 22.76 -12.66
N LEU A 184 8.25 21.46 -12.44
CA LEU A 184 8.95 20.88 -11.30
C LEU A 184 10.34 20.40 -11.71
N PRO A 185 11.32 20.41 -10.81
CA PRO A 185 12.61 19.81 -11.08
C PRO A 185 12.46 18.33 -11.46
N GLU A 186 13.28 17.86 -12.38
CA GLU A 186 13.27 16.45 -12.78
C GLU A 186 13.76 15.56 -11.63
N VAL A 187 13.03 14.46 -11.41
CA VAL A 187 13.44 13.40 -10.50
C VAL A 187 13.94 12.23 -11.32
N GLY A 188 15.18 11.81 -11.09
CA GLY A 188 15.75 10.66 -11.78
C GLY A 188 14.99 9.37 -11.45
N LEU A 189 14.70 8.56 -12.47
CA LEU A 189 13.99 7.28 -12.33
C LEU A 189 14.65 6.35 -11.31
N VAL A 190 15.99 6.32 -11.25
CA VAL A 190 16.75 5.51 -10.29
C VAL A 190 16.44 5.90 -8.83
N ALA A 191 16.26 7.19 -8.56
CA ALA A 191 15.89 7.66 -7.23
C ALA A 191 14.47 7.21 -6.83
N ILE A 192 13.52 7.26 -7.77
CA ILE A 192 12.15 6.80 -7.55
C ILE A 192 12.13 5.28 -7.33
N GLU A 193 12.88 4.51 -8.10
CA GLU A 193 12.98 3.06 -7.96
C GLU A 193 13.56 2.65 -6.61
N THR A 194 14.64 3.32 -6.17
CA THR A 194 15.23 3.10 -4.85
C THR A 194 14.25 3.44 -3.73
N ALA A 195 13.51 4.54 -3.85
CA ALA A 195 12.47 4.93 -2.91
C ALA A 195 11.31 3.93 -2.89
N TYR A 196 10.94 3.37 -4.05
CA TYR A 196 9.91 2.34 -4.14
C TYR A 196 10.30 1.06 -3.39
N GLN A 197 11.56 0.60 -3.52
CA GLN A 197 12.05 -0.55 -2.75
C GLN A 197 11.98 -0.28 -1.25
N THR A 198 12.39 0.91 -0.82
CA THR A 198 12.28 1.34 0.59
C THR A 198 10.82 1.35 1.06
N ALA A 199 9.90 1.85 0.23
CA ALA A 199 8.48 1.84 0.52
C ALA A 199 7.91 0.42 0.61
N CYS A 200 8.31 -0.49 -0.28
CA CYS A 200 7.91 -1.89 -0.25
C CYS A 200 8.38 -2.60 1.05
N ASP A 201 9.60 -2.34 1.50
CA ASP A 201 10.11 -2.90 2.74
C ASP A 201 9.38 -2.36 3.98
N ALA A 202 9.06 -1.07 3.99
CA ALA A 202 8.22 -0.48 5.02
C ALA A 202 6.81 -1.09 5.02
N LEU A 203 6.19 -1.20 3.85
CA LEU A 203 4.88 -1.82 3.68
C LEU A 203 4.87 -3.26 4.19
N ARG A 204 5.87 -4.07 3.86
CA ARG A 204 5.99 -5.46 4.34
C ARG A 204 5.96 -5.53 5.87
N ARG A 205 6.69 -4.64 6.56
CA ARG A 205 6.68 -4.57 8.03
C ARG A 205 5.32 -4.17 8.59
N MET A 206 4.67 -3.14 8.01
CA MET A 206 3.35 -2.68 8.43
C MET A 206 2.28 -3.75 8.23
N VAL A 207 2.30 -4.41 7.08
CA VAL A 207 1.36 -5.48 6.70
C VAL A 207 1.57 -6.72 7.57
N ALA A 208 2.82 -7.12 7.84
CA ALA A 208 3.13 -8.26 8.70
C ALA A 208 2.61 -8.04 10.14
N ALA A 209 2.77 -6.83 10.68
CA ALA A 209 2.23 -6.49 12.00
C ALA A 209 0.70 -6.55 12.04
N GLU A 210 0.02 -6.10 10.98
CA GLU A 210 -1.44 -6.18 10.88
C GLU A 210 -1.91 -7.63 10.68
N ALA A 211 -1.25 -8.40 9.81
CA ALA A 211 -1.55 -9.82 9.59
C ALA A 211 -1.41 -10.62 10.89
N ALA A 212 -0.36 -10.36 11.69
CA ALA A 212 -0.18 -11.00 12.99
C ALA A 212 -1.33 -10.69 13.97
N ARG A 213 -1.80 -9.44 14.02
CA ARG A 213 -2.97 -9.08 14.83
C ARG A 213 -4.25 -9.79 14.38
N GLN A 214 -4.44 -9.90 13.07
CA GLN A 214 -5.59 -10.61 12.51
C GLN A 214 -5.49 -12.12 12.75
N GLN A 215 -4.29 -12.70 12.67
CA GLN A 215 -4.06 -14.13 12.89
C GLN A 215 -4.58 -14.60 14.26
N VAL A 216 -4.41 -13.78 15.31
CA VAL A 216 -4.92 -14.12 16.66
C VAL A 216 -6.44 -14.27 16.64
N ARG A 217 -7.17 -13.36 16.01
CA ARG A 217 -8.64 -13.41 15.92
C ARG A 217 -9.13 -14.58 15.07
N VAL A 218 -8.47 -14.78 13.92
CA VAL A 218 -8.77 -15.88 13.00
C VAL A 218 -8.50 -17.24 13.68
N ALA A 219 -7.40 -17.37 14.41
CA ALA A 219 -7.07 -18.60 15.14
C ALA A 219 -8.10 -18.95 16.22
N GLN A 220 -8.64 -17.95 16.93
CA GLN A 220 -9.70 -18.19 17.92
C GLN A 220 -10.97 -18.76 17.26
N ARG A 221 -11.44 -18.15 16.15
CA ARG A 221 -12.61 -18.63 15.41
C ARG A 221 -12.37 -20.01 14.80
N PHE A 222 -11.20 -20.20 14.19
CA PHE A 222 -10.78 -21.50 13.68
C PHE A 222 -10.87 -22.59 14.78
N GLY A 223 -10.37 -22.32 15.97
CA GLY A 223 -10.41 -23.25 17.10
C GLY A 223 -11.83 -23.69 17.47
N VAL A 224 -12.79 -22.74 17.50
CA VAL A 224 -14.19 -23.03 17.78
C VAL A 224 -14.80 -23.92 16.70
N GLU A 225 -14.62 -23.57 15.42
CA GLU A 225 -15.18 -24.33 14.30
C GLU A 225 -14.50 -25.73 14.16
N PHE A 226 -13.18 -25.78 14.39
CA PHE A 226 -12.45 -27.03 14.41
C PHE A 226 -12.98 -27.99 15.48
N ALA A 227 -13.19 -27.48 16.70
CA ALA A 227 -13.75 -28.27 17.80
C ALA A 227 -15.18 -28.74 17.46
N ARG A 228 -16.02 -27.88 16.89
CA ARG A 228 -17.39 -28.21 16.48
C ARG A 228 -17.41 -29.36 15.46
N ILE A 229 -16.64 -29.25 14.39
CA ILE A 229 -16.55 -30.28 13.34
C ILE A 229 -15.97 -31.57 13.93
N SER A 230 -14.88 -31.49 14.68
CA SER A 230 -14.21 -32.65 15.29
C SER A 230 -15.12 -33.41 16.23
N ASN A 231 -15.86 -32.71 17.10
CA ASN A 231 -16.80 -33.31 18.05
C ASN A 231 -17.98 -33.97 17.33
N TYR A 232 -18.60 -33.27 16.37
CA TYR A 232 -19.71 -33.80 15.60
C TYR A 232 -19.35 -35.12 14.92
N TYR A 233 -18.29 -35.14 14.12
CA TYR A 233 -17.89 -36.37 13.45
C TYR A 233 -17.32 -37.41 14.42
N GLY A 234 -16.71 -37.01 15.51
CA GLY A 234 -16.29 -37.89 16.59
C GLY A 234 -17.46 -38.67 17.19
N GLU A 235 -18.55 -37.99 17.50
CA GLU A 235 -19.80 -38.60 18.01
C GLU A 235 -20.44 -39.54 17.00
N VAL A 236 -20.54 -39.15 15.70
CA VAL A 236 -21.07 -39.96 14.64
C VAL A 236 -20.26 -41.24 14.45
N ILE A 237 -18.93 -41.13 14.40
CA ILE A 237 -18.03 -42.30 14.23
C ILE A 237 -18.15 -43.23 15.46
N ALA A 238 -18.14 -42.71 16.68
CA ALA A 238 -18.28 -43.47 17.91
C ALA A 238 -19.62 -44.22 17.98
N GLU A 239 -20.70 -43.62 17.52
CA GLU A 239 -22.02 -44.27 17.48
C GLU A 239 -22.03 -45.42 16.43
N LEU A 240 -21.47 -45.19 15.23
CA LEU A 240 -21.34 -46.23 14.20
C LEU A 240 -20.47 -47.39 14.67
N GLU A 241 -19.38 -47.13 15.41
CA GLU A 241 -18.52 -48.16 15.99
C GLU A 241 -19.23 -48.98 17.09
N ARG A 242 -19.95 -48.28 17.98
CA ARG A 242 -20.80 -48.95 18.99
C ARG A 242 -21.84 -49.85 18.33
N ARG A 243 -22.47 -49.40 17.26
CA ARG A 243 -23.45 -50.19 16.51
C ARG A 243 -22.77 -51.38 15.83
N ARG A 244 -21.62 -51.22 15.19
CA ARG A 244 -20.82 -52.31 14.59
C ARG A 244 -20.45 -53.36 15.63
N GLN A 245 -20.03 -52.95 16.85
CA GLN A 245 -19.73 -53.89 17.93
C GLN A 245 -20.96 -54.67 18.40
N ARG A 246 -22.15 -54.04 18.51
CA ARG A 246 -23.41 -54.71 18.85
C ARG A 246 -23.81 -55.76 17.80
N GLU A 247 -23.67 -55.44 16.52
CA GLU A 247 -23.98 -56.33 15.42
C GLU A 247 -22.96 -57.50 15.34
N LEU A 248 -21.69 -57.26 15.65
CA LEU A 248 -20.69 -58.30 15.81
C LEU A 248 -21.05 -59.34 16.89
N ARG A 249 -21.55 -58.89 18.04
CA ARG A 249 -21.99 -59.76 19.14
C ARG A 249 -23.25 -60.56 18.83
N ARG A 250 -24.10 -60.07 17.91
CA ARG A 250 -25.36 -60.74 17.51
C ARG A 250 -25.20 -61.69 16.34
N ALA A 251 -23.99 -61.96 15.88
CA ALA A 251 -23.68 -62.83 14.75
C ALA A 251 -24.45 -62.49 13.44
N VAL A 252 -24.70 -61.21 13.19
CA VAL A 252 -25.37 -60.70 12.01
C VAL A 252 -24.53 -60.93 10.75
N GLU A 253 -25.20 -61.05 9.59
CA GLU A 253 -24.60 -61.35 8.27
C GLU A 253 -23.41 -60.45 7.89
N ALA A 254 -22.46 -61.01 7.15
CA ALA A 254 -21.22 -60.33 6.73
C ALA A 254 -21.50 -59.03 5.94
N ALA A 255 -22.59 -58.95 5.20
CA ALA A 255 -23.00 -57.80 4.40
C ALA A 255 -23.31 -56.56 5.28
N GLY A 256 -23.97 -56.73 6.46
CA GLY A 256 -24.28 -55.63 7.37
C GLY A 256 -23.02 -55.04 8.01
N LYS A 257 -22.00 -55.89 8.30
CA LYS A 257 -20.72 -55.45 8.85
C LYS A 257 -19.91 -54.64 7.83
N ALA A 258 -19.89 -55.06 6.57
CA ALA A 258 -19.21 -54.32 5.48
C ALA A 258 -19.86 -52.93 5.26
N ALA A 259 -21.19 -52.83 5.28
CA ALA A 259 -21.91 -51.60 5.15
C ALA A 259 -21.62 -50.57 6.28
N LEU A 260 -21.50 -51.05 7.53
CA LEU A 260 -21.13 -50.17 8.66
C LEU A 260 -19.66 -49.71 8.59
N SER A 261 -18.74 -50.60 8.20
CA SER A 261 -17.33 -50.21 8.00
C SER A 261 -17.20 -49.14 6.92
N HIS A 262 -17.90 -49.28 5.80
CA HIS A 262 -17.94 -48.27 4.75
C HIS A 262 -18.51 -46.91 5.23
N LYS A 263 -19.56 -46.92 6.09
CA LYS A 263 -20.09 -45.70 6.70
C LYS A 263 -19.10 -45.02 7.61
N ILE A 264 -18.34 -45.77 8.42
CA ILE A 264 -17.28 -45.24 9.29
C ILE A 264 -16.20 -44.58 8.45
N GLU A 265 -15.69 -45.27 7.42
CA GLU A 265 -14.69 -44.71 6.52
C GLU A 265 -15.17 -43.48 5.77
N SER A 266 -16.44 -43.45 5.36
CA SER A 266 -17.05 -42.31 4.71
C SER A 266 -17.12 -41.11 5.65
N ALA A 267 -17.52 -41.31 6.91
CA ALA A 267 -17.58 -40.28 7.93
C ALA A 267 -16.17 -39.73 8.27
N GLN A 268 -15.15 -40.59 8.33
CA GLN A 268 -13.77 -40.17 8.55
C GLN A 268 -13.25 -39.32 7.39
N ARG A 269 -13.45 -39.75 6.13
CA ARG A 269 -13.07 -39.01 4.93
C ARG A 269 -13.76 -37.65 4.86
N GLU A 270 -15.05 -37.56 5.21
CA GLU A 270 -15.80 -36.32 5.23
C GLU A 270 -15.30 -35.35 6.32
N ARG A 271 -14.97 -35.89 7.51
CA ARG A 271 -14.31 -35.08 8.57
C ARG A 271 -13.01 -34.49 8.08
N GLU A 272 -12.15 -35.28 7.47
CA GLU A 272 -10.86 -34.82 6.96
C GLU A 272 -11.03 -33.76 5.88
N ARG A 273 -12.00 -33.95 4.97
CA ARG A 273 -12.34 -33.00 3.93
C ARG A 273 -12.78 -31.66 4.56
N LYS A 274 -13.72 -31.70 5.53
CA LYS A 274 -14.23 -30.51 6.22
C LYS A 274 -13.14 -29.77 7.00
N LEU A 275 -12.24 -30.49 7.68
CA LEU A 275 -11.13 -29.88 8.39
C LEU A 275 -10.10 -29.22 7.44
N ARG A 276 -9.88 -29.81 6.27
CA ARG A 276 -9.01 -29.24 5.23
C ARG A 276 -9.62 -27.95 4.65
N GLU A 277 -10.90 -27.98 4.25
CA GLU A 277 -11.65 -26.82 3.77
C GLU A 277 -11.63 -25.69 4.82
N LEU A 278 -11.79 -26.03 6.09
CA LEU A 278 -11.70 -25.09 7.18
C LEU A 278 -10.31 -24.43 7.23
N GLY A 279 -9.24 -25.21 7.13
CA GLY A 279 -7.86 -24.68 7.11
C GLY A 279 -7.60 -23.73 5.95
N GLU A 280 -8.14 -24.03 4.77
CA GLU A 280 -8.03 -23.14 3.60
C GLU A 280 -8.81 -21.83 3.78
N THR A 281 -9.99 -21.89 4.41
CA THR A 281 -10.84 -20.72 4.66
C THR A 281 -10.23 -19.77 5.69
N TYR A 282 -9.61 -20.30 6.73
CA TYR A 282 -9.04 -19.52 7.83
C TYR A 282 -7.56 -19.16 7.63
N GLY A 283 -6.96 -19.55 6.50
CA GLY A 283 -5.61 -19.11 6.13
C GLY A 283 -5.60 -17.63 5.73
N ILE A 284 -4.71 -16.82 6.33
CA ILE A 284 -4.53 -15.42 5.94
C ILE A 284 -3.64 -15.34 4.70
N ARG A 285 -4.20 -14.80 3.62
CA ARG A 285 -3.46 -14.45 2.40
C ARG A 285 -3.51 -12.95 2.22
N VAL A 286 -2.39 -12.34 1.82
CA VAL A 286 -2.29 -10.90 1.62
C VAL A 286 -1.86 -10.61 0.19
N ARG A 287 -2.56 -9.67 -0.45
CA ARG A 287 -2.17 -9.10 -1.75
C ARG A 287 -2.02 -7.60 -1.59
N ALA A 288 -0.90 -7.08 -2.01
CA ALA A 288 -0.64 -5.64 -2.07
C ALA A 288 -0.53 -5.21 -3.53
N ARG A 289 -1.06 -4.04 -3.84
CA ARG A 289 -0.97 -3.41 -5.15
C ARG A 289 -0.67 -1.92 -4.96
N LEU A 290 0.27 -1.39 -5.74
CA LEU A 290 0.49 0.05 -5.85
C LEU A 290 -0.72 0.66 -6.58
N SER A 291 -1.36 1.66 -5.99
CA SER A 291 -2.52 2.34 -6.55
C SER A 291 -2.19 3.72 -7.09
N SER A 292 -1.29 4.45 -6.42
CA SER A 292 -0.84 5.75 -6.91
C SER A 292 0.57 6.09 -6.45
N VAL A 293 1.22 6.97 -7.20
CA VAL A 293 2.52 7.56 -6.89
C VAL A 293 2.37 9.07 -6.99
N ARG A 294 2.76 9.78 -5.94
CA ARG A 294 2.76 11.25 -5.92
C ARG A 294 4.15 11.79 -5.64
N CYS A 295 4.70 12.60 -6.56
CA CYS A 295 5.94 13.33 -6.33
C CYS A 295 5.61 14.68 -5.70
N LEU A 296 5.98 14.87 -4.44
CA LEU A 296 5.66 16.03 -3.63
C LEU A 296 6.91 16.85 -3.38
N TRP A 297 6.85 18.14 -3.71
CA TRP A 297 7.93 19.06 -3.53
C TRP A 297 7.65 19.99 -2.36
N GLN A 298 8.59 20.08 -1.43
CA GLN A 298 8.46 20.87 -0.22
C GLN A 298 9.71 21.73 -0.01
N PRO A 299 9.58 23.04 0.23
CA PRO A 299 10.70 23.83 0.72
C PRO A 299 11.14 23.38 2.11
N LYS A 300 12.42 23.08 2.29
CA LYS A 300 13.03 22.73 3.59
C LYS A 300 14.26 23.59 3.83
N ALA A 301 14.61 23.79 5.09
CA ALA A 301 15.81 24.49 5.47
C ALA A 301 16.96 23.49 5.69
N PHE A 302 17.98 23.58 4.84
CA PHE A 302 19.15 22.69 4.87
C PHE A 302 20.33 23.41 5.49
N PHE A 303 21.12 22.68 6.26
CA PHE A 303 22.37 23.19 6.82
C PHE A 303 23.42 22.10 6.88
N LYS A 304 24.67 22.54 6.84
CA LYS A 304 25.83 21.66 6.74
C LYS A 304 26.64 21.71 8.02
N LEU A 305 26.95 20.51 8.52
CA LEU A 305 27.87 20.30 9.62
C LEU A 305 29.11 19.57 9.11
N LEU A 306 30.28 20.08 9.49
CA LEU A 306 31.50 19.35 9.36
C LEU A 306 31.72 18.51 10.62
N ILE A 307 31.91 17.22 10.43
CA ILE A 307 32.17 16.25 11.50
C ILE A 307 33.60 15.81 11.42
N ASP A 308 34.37 16.18 12.44
CA ASP A 308 35.82 15.89 12.52
C ASP A 308 36.09 14.77 13.50
N ARG A 309 36.81 13.73 13.05
CA ARG A 309 37.36 12.68 13.90
C ARG A 309 38.80 12.37 13.51
N GLY A 310 39.74 12.75 14.35
CA GLY A 310 41.17 12.61 14.05
C GLY A 310 41.57 13.39 12.81
N SER A 311 42.07 12.69 11.79
CA SER A 311 42.41 13.28 10.49
C SER A 311 41.27 13.26 9.46
N SER A 312 40.13 12.67 9.79
CA SER A 312 39.03 12.51 8.86
C SER A 312 37.95 13.57 9.11
N THR A 313 37.56 14.26 8.05
CA THR A 313 36.45 15.23 8.06
C THR A 313 35.36 14.78 7.10
N ARG A 314 34.08 14.90 7.51
CA ARG A 314 32.93 14.62 6.68
C ARG A 314 31.88 15.70 6.82
N THR A 315 31.23 16.03 5.73
CA THR A 315 30.07 16.91 5.74
C THR A 315 28.79 16.09 5.97
N LEU A 316 28.00 16.46 6.95
CA LEU A 316 26.64 15.99 7.19
C LEU A 316 25.67 17.10 6.83
N VAL A 317 24.73 16.81 5.94
CA VAL A 317 23.63 17.72 5.61
C VAL A 317 22.40 17.29 6.39
N LEU A 318 21.83 18.21 7.15
CA LEU A 318 20.58 18.01 7.89
C LEU A 318 19.51 18.95 7.33
N ALA A 319 18.27 18.54 7.43
CA ALA A 319 17.11 19.31 6.96
C ALA A 319 16.15 19.59 8.12
N TYR A 320 15.67 20.83 8.21
CA TYR A 320 14.54 21.16 9.06
C TYR A 320 13.26 21.22 8.21
N ASP A 321 12.30 20.41 8.59
CA ASP A 321 10.98 20.35 7.97
C ASP A 321 10.05 21.34 8.67
N GLY A 322 9.70 22.42 7.98
CA GLY A 322 8.81 23.45 8.52
C GLY A 322 7.35 23.04 8.62
N LEU A 323 6.91 22.02 7.87
CA LEU A 323 5.57 21.49 7.94
C LEU A 323 5.37 20.60 9.18
N LEU A 324 6.41 19.83 9.52
CA LEU A 324 6.46 19.00 10.71
C LEU A 324 7.06 19.71 11.92
N GLU A 325 7.57 20.93 11.73
CA GLU A 325 8.25 21.78 12.74
C GLU A 325 9.38 21.04 13.48
N ARG A 326 10.17 20.23 12.75
CA ARG A 326 11.21 19.39 13.35
C ARG A 326 12.43 19.23 12.44
N LEU A 327 13.55 18.88 13.08
CA LEU A 327 14.74 18.42 12.41
C LEU A 327 14.53 16.98 11.91
N GLU A 328 14.89 16.72 10.64
CA GLU A 328 14.98 15.34 10.13
C GLU A 328 16.20 14.65 10.77
N LEU A 329 15.97 13.48 11.32
CA LEU A 329 17.05 12.74 11.97
C LEU A 329 18.05 12.21 10.93
N PRO A 330 19.36 12.26 11.25
CA PRO A 330 20.36 11.65 10.40
C PRO A 330 20.22 10.13 10.35
N VAL A 331 20.82 9.53 9.33
CA VAL A 331 20.73 8.10 9.03
C VAL A 331 22.06 7.42 9.31
N CYS A 332 22.02 6.25 9.92
CA CYS A 332 23.21 5.42 10.10
C CYS A 332 23.70 4.89 8.74
N ASP A 333 24.98 5.08 8.43
CA ASP A 333 25.56 4.62 7.16
C ASP A 333 25.53 3.10 6.99
N SER A 334 25.58 2.34 8.09
CA SER A 334 25.59 0.87 8.07
C SER A 334 24.19 0.26 7.93
N CYS A 335 23.27 0.57 8.85
CA CYS A 335 21.95 -0.08 8.89
C CYS A 335 20.82 0.79 8.33
N ARG A 336 21.11 2.00 7.90
CA ARG A 336 20.18 2.97 7.30
C ARG A 336 19.01 3.38 8.20
N CYS A 337 19.07 3.10 9.50
CA CYS A 337 18.06 3.52 10.45
C CYS A 337 18.29 4.98 10.87
N GLU A 338 17.19 5.74 11.03
CA GLU A 338 17.22 7.06 11.65
C GLU A 338 17.74 6.95 13.09
N THR A 339 18.56 7.92 13.50
CA THR A 339 19.11 7.94 14.84
C THR A 339 19.39 9.37 15.30
N ASN A 340 19.09 9.63 16.55
CA ASN A 340 19.48 10.88 17.21
C ASN A 340 20.86 10.80 17.90
N ARG A 341 21.55 9.69 17.80
CA ARG A 341 22.89 9.50 18.38
C ARG A 341 23.82 8.89 17.37
N LEU A 342 24.94 9.58 17.10
CA LEU A 342 25.91 9.23 16.09
C LEU A 342 27.32 9.06 16.67
N TRP A 343 28.01 8.07 16.14
CA TRP A 343 29.44 7.84 16.30
C TRP A 343 30.11 7.93 14.93
N ALA A 344 31.19 8.70 14.83
CA ALA A 344 32.01 8.67 13.64
C ALA A 344 32.97 7.48 13.70
N SER A 345 33.10 6.68 12.63
CA SER A 345 34.15 5.65 12.49
C SER A 345 35.49 6.28 12.11
N PRO A 346 36.61 5.55 12.18
CA PRO A 346 37.90 6.05 11.66
C PRO A 346 37.86 6.41 10.17
N THR A 347 36.97 5.82 9.40
CA THR A 347 36.71 6.09 7.98
C THR A 347 35.62 7.14 7.75
N ALA A 348 35.30 7.94 8.76
CA ALA A 348 34.28 9.00 8.75
C ALA A 348 32.84 8.51 8.45
N GLN A 349 32.53 7.22 8.60
CA GLN A 349 31.14 6.74 8.54
C GLN A 349 30.43 7.14 9.83
N LEU A 350 29.16 7.55 9.70
CA LEU A 350 28.30 7.90 10.84
C LEU A 350 27.42 6.70 11.22
N LEU A 351 27.64 6.17 12.39
CA LEU A 351 27.03 4.93 12.86
C LEU A 351 26.09 5.17 14.05
N CYS A 352 24.98 4.46 14.09
CA CYS A 352 24.09 4.44 15.26
C CYS A 352 24.70 3.63 16.42
N PRO A 353 24.15 3.70 17.66
CA PRO A 353 24.63 2.96 18.81
C PRO A 353 24.78 1.45 18.61
N LYS A 354 23.90 0.86 17.79
CA LYS A 354 23.90 -0.59 17.51
C LYS A 354 25.06 -0.99 16.58
N CYS A 355 25.36 -0.14 15.57
CA CYS A 355 26.39 -0.42 14.59
C CYS A 355 27.78 0.10 15.00
N ALA A 356 27.85 1.02 15.95
CA ALA A 356 29.09 1.57 16.47
C ALA A 356 29.75 0.68 17.53
N LYS A 357 29.08 -0.35 18.05
CA LYS A 357 29.71 -1.33 18.95
C LYS A 357 30.64 -2.20 18.14
N PRO A 358 31.92 -2.38 18.62
CA PRO A 358 32.88 -3.28 17.99
C PRO A 358 32.40 -4.74 18.05
#